data_6060bea386007839d5f1da1e4ccd29c0
#
_entry.id   6060bea386007839d5f1da1e4ccd29c0
#
_cell.length_a   1.000
_cell.length_b   1.000
_cell.length_c   1.000
_cell.angle_alpha   90.00
_cell.angle_beta   90.00
_cell.angle_gamma   90.00
#
_symmetry.space_group_name_H-M   'P 1'
#
loop_
_entity.id
_entity.type
_entity.pdbx_description
1 polymer ?
#
loop_
_entity_poly.entity_id
_entity_poly.type
_entity_poly.pdbx_seq_one_letter_code
_entity_poly.pdbx_strand_id
1 'polypeptide(L)'
;MPKSIMIDPFEVRKRTVIVSPEIPINAYQSDPQTEAQKYGTKNLTRMYRDMVVIREFETMLDKLKREGAYESIAYNHKGPAHLSIGQEATVVGQAYHLGAEDFIFGSHRSHGEVLAKSLVCIENFSDDQLMDVMENYMGGAALRVVEQFTQGSVQELAINYILYGTLAEIFGRENGFNKGMGGSMHVFFPPFGVMPNNAIVGGSADIAAGAALFKRVNRKPGICIANIGDASMGCGPVWEAMMFASMDQYLTLWDRGGRPPILFNFMNNFYGMGGQTLGETMGFGVLARVGMGVNPDAMHAERVDGYNPLAVADAIERKKQILLEGRGPVLLDTVTYRFSGHSPSDASSYRDRSEIDLWREQDALASFGNYLKINDHANETELENYHTDTVERLTKILNAAISPEISRRVNTTIDSIGAMMFSNNFEDTMGEGTPEVLQSKEESRLNVTQAKYRFGLENGQPLPKLKTLTYAEAIFEAMMHRFYEDPTMIAYGEENRDWGGAFGAYRGLTEALPYHRLFNSPISEGAIVGTAVGYAMSGGRAVVELMYCDFMGRAGDEIFNQMAKWQAMSANVLRMPLVLRV
;
A
#
# COMPACT_ATOMS: atom_id res chain seq x y z
N MET A 1 34.46 12.11 5.12
CA MET A 1 35.07 10.79 4.82
C MET A 1 33.94 9.83 4.47
N PRO A 2 34.08 8.99 3.45
CA PRO A 2 33.05 8.02 3.12
C PRO A 2 32.79 7.09 4.32
N LYS A 3 31.55 6.94 4.71
CA LYS A 3 31.13 6.04 5.78
C LYS A 3 30.94 4.64 5.18
N SER A 4 32.02 3.88 5.06
CA SER A 4 32.00 2.51 4.55
C SER A 4 32.73 1.56 5.51
N ILE A 5 32.36 0.30 5.46
CA ILE A 5 33.03 -0.77 6.19
C ILE A 5 34.27 -1.15 5.40
N MET A 6 35.41 -1.24 6.09
CA MET A 6 36.64 -1.78 5.48
C MET A 6 36.43 -3.27 5.21
N ILE A 7 36.61 -3.67 3.96
CA ILE A 7 36.55 -5.07 3.55
C ILE A 7 37.93 -5.71 3.76
N ASP A 8 38.03 -6.53 4.79
CA ASP A 8 39.28 -7.26 5.07
C ASP A 8 39.33 -8.55 4.22
N PRO A 9 40.29 -8.68 3.29
CA PRO A 9 40.40 -9.85 2.42
C PRO A 9 40.71 -11.14 3.19
N PHE A 10 41.30 -11.07 4.36
CA PHE A 10 41.54 -12.25 5.20
C PHE A 10 40.25 -12.76 5.86
N GLU A 11 39.38 -11.85 6.28
CA GLU A 11 38.09 -12.21 6.89
C GLU A 11 37.11 -12.75 5.86
N VAL A 12 36.90 -12.07 4.73
CA VAL A 12 35.90 -12.47 3.72
C VAL A 12 36.27 -13.77 2.99
N ARG A 13 37.55 -14.20 3.06
CA ARG A 13 38.01 -15.44 2.45
C ARG A 13 38.10 -16.62 3.42
N LYS A 14 37.73 -16.45 4.70
CA LYS A 14 37.67 -17.54 5.66
C LYS A 14 36.59 -18.55 5.27
N ARG A 15 36.97 -19.82 5.42
CA ARG A 15 36.00 -20.91 5.25
C ARG A 15 34.96 -20.83 6.38
N THR A 16 33.69 -20.71 6.04
CA THR A 16 32.56 -20.67 6.98
C THR A 16 31.30 -21.26 6.34
N VAL A 17 30.23 -21.33 7.11
CA VAL A 17 28.88 -21.70 6.66
C VAL A 17 27.89 -20.65 7.14
N ILE A 18 26.85 -20.40 6.36
CA ILE A 18 25.72 -19.55 6.76
C ILE A 18 24.67 -20.46 7.40
N VAL A 19 24.23 -20.08 8.60
CA VAL A 19 23.07 -20.69 9.27
C VAL A 19 21.95 -19.67 9.24
N SER A 20 20.84 -20.03 8.60
CA SER A 20 19.66 -19.17 8.55
C SER A 20 18.78 -19.36 9.81
N PRO A 21 18.10 -18.31 10.28
CA PRO A 21 17.05 -18.45 11.29
C PRO A 21 15.98 -19.44 10.86
N GLU A 22 15.33 -20.08 11.84
CA GLU A 22 14.16 -20.92 11.59
C GLU A 22 12.98 -20.05 11.10
N ILE A 23 12.24 -20.56 10.12
CA ILE A 23 11.02 -19.93 9.60
C ILE A 23 9.83 -20.75 10.10
N PRO A 24 8.98 -20.20 10.99
CA PRO A 24 7.78 -20.87 11.45
C PRO A 24 6.78 -21.13 10.31
N ILE A 25 6.12 -22.29 10.36
CA ILE A 25 5.06 -22.66 9.41
C ILE A 25 3.83 -23.06 10.21
N ASN A 26 2.75 -22.27 10.09
CA ASN A 26 1.46 -22.52 10.76
C ASN A 26 1.64 -22.83 12.25
N ALA A 27 2.45 -22.01 12.92
CA ALA A 27 2.86 -22.25 14.31
C ALA A 27 1.79 -21.85 15.34
N TYR A 28 0.75 -21.11 14.94
CA TYR A 28 -0.32 -20.71 15.84
C TYR A 28 -1.09 -21.93 16.36
N GLN A 29 -1.31 -21.95 17.67
CA GLN A 29 -2.11 -22.96 18.33
C GLN A 29 -3.32 -22.30 18.98
N SER A 30 -4.50 -22.72 18.58
CA SER A 30 -5.75 -22.23 19.14
C SER A 30 -5.91 -22.72 20.57
N ASP A 31 -6.21 -21.79 21.46
CA ASP A 31 -6.63 -22.08 22.85
C ASP A 31 -7.84 -21.20 23.17
N PRO A 32 -9.06 -21.76 23.17
CA PRO A 32 -10.29 -21.01 23.36
C PRO A 32 -10.34 -20.17 24.62
N GLN A 33 -9.73 -20.60 25.73
CA GLN A 33 -9.71 -19.81 26.96
C GLN A 33 -8.81 -18.59 26.83
N THR A 34 -7.61 -18.76 26.29
CA THR A 34 -6.67 -17.67 26.03
C THR A 34 -7.25 -16.68 25.02
N GLU A 35 -7.87 -17.18 23.96
CA GLU A 35 -8.51 -16.36 22.92
C GLU A 35 -9.70 -15.56 23.46
N ALA A 36 -10.56 -16.18 24.27
CA ALA A 36 -11.66 -15.50 24.94
C ALA A 36 -11.18 -14.39 25.90
N GLN A 37 -10.06 -14.60 26.60
CA GLN A 37 -9.45 -13.59 27.46
C GLN A 37 -8.83 -12.44 26.64
N LYS A 38 -8.15 -12.76 25.54
CA LYS A 38 -7.45 -11.80 24.70
C LYS A 38 -8.41 -10.93 23.90
N TYR A 39 -9.40 -11.51 23.26
CA TYR A 39 -10.29 -10.83 22.33
C TYR A 39 -11.65 -10.46 22.95
N GLY A 40 -12.18 -11.32 23.81
CA GLY A 40 -13.54 -11.22 24.35
C GLY A 40 -14.62 -11.52 23.30
N THR A 41 -15.81 -11.93 23.77
CA THR A 41 -16.93 -12.31 22.90
C THR A 41 -17.28 -11.22 21.87
N LYS A 42 -17.32 -9.96 22.29
CA LYS A 42 -17.65 -8.83 21.39
C LYS A 42 -16.73 -8.77 20.17
N ASN A 43 -15.41 -8.90 20.35
CA ASN A 43 -14.48 -8.80 19.24
C ASN A 43 -14.44 -10.08 18.38
N LEU A 44 -14.62 -11.26 19.01
CA LEU A 44 -14.73 -12.50 18.26
C LEU A 44 -15.96 -12.51 17.35
N THR A 45 -17.14 -12.10 17.86
CA THR A 45 -18.35 -11.99 17.04
C THR A 45 -18.24 -10.90 15.99
N ARG A 46 -17.55 -9.77 16.30
CA ARG A 46 -17.25 -8.72 15.32
C ARG A 46 -16.41 -9.25 14.17
N MET A 47 -15.34 -10.00 14.42
CA MET A 47 -14.53 -10.61 13.36
C MET A 47 -15.41 -11.45 12.42
N TYR A 48 -16.32 -12.25 12.98
CA TYR A 48 -17.26 -13.03 12.17
C TYR A 48 -18.18 -12.13 11.33
N ARG A 49 -18.80 -11.12 11.96
CA ARG A 49 -19.63 -10.12 11.27
C ARG A 49 -18.87 -9.48 10.09
N ASP A 50 -17.63 -9.07 10.32
CA ASP A 50 -16.83 -8.40 9.30
C ASP A 50 -16.48 -9.36 8.15
N MET A 51 -16.24 -10.64 8.43
CA MET A 51 -16.09 -11.69 7.42
C MET A 51 -17.38 -11.87 6.62
N VAL A 52 -18.56 -11.87 7.26
CA VAL A 52 -19.87 -11.93 6.60
C VAL A 52 -20.10 -10.74 5.68
N VAL A 53 -19.80 -9.52 6.15
CA VAL A 53 -19.95 -8.29 5.34
C VAL A 53 -19.12 -8.40 4.05
N ILE A 54 -17.89 -8.87 4.13
CA ILE A 54 -17.02 -9.05 2.96
C ILE A 54 -17.56 -10.15 2.04
N ARG A 55 -17.95 -11.30 2.59
CA ARG A 55 -18.50 -12.41 1.83
C ARG A 55 -19.74 -12.00 1.04
N GLU A 56 -20.69 -11.32 1.68
CA GLU A 56 -21.93 -10.91 1.04
C GLU A 56 -21.70 -9.80 0.01
N PHE A 57 -20.79 -8.83 0.29
CA PHE A 57 -20.40 -7.81 -0.67
C PHE A 57 -19.81 -8.41 -1.95
N GLU A 58 -18.90 -9.34 -1.82
CA GLU A 58 -18.25 -10.01 -2.94
C GLU A 58 -19.22 -10.96 -3.67
N THR A 59 -20.12 -11.63 -2.94
CA THR A 59 -21.18 -12.48 -3.51
C THR A 59 -22.16 -11.65 -4.32
N MET A 60 -22.52 -10.45 -3.86
CA MET A 60 -23.32 -9.50 -4.62
C MET A 60 -22.64 -9.15 -5.95
N LEU A 61 -21.35 -8.82 -5.92
CA LEU A 61 -20.59 -8.51 -7.15
C LEU A 61 -20.52 -9.71 -8.10
N ASP A 62 -20.33 -10.93 -7.57
CA ASP A 62 -20.33 -12.16 -8.37
C ASP A 62 -21.67 -12.37 -9.09
N LYS A 63 -22.80 -12.29 -8.36
CA LYS A 63 -24.14 -12.42 -8.92
C LYS A 63 -24.43 -11.34 -9.97
N LEU A 64 -24.13 -10.08 -9.68
CA LEU A 64 -24.27 -8.97 -10.63
C LEU A 64 -23.47 -9.17 -11.92
N LYS A 65 -22.33 -9.83 -11.83
CA LYS A 65 -21.45 -10.09 -12.97
C LYS A 65 -21.89 -11.31 -13.79
N ARG A 66 -22.30 -12.38 -13.12
CA ARG A 66 -22.64 -13.67 -13.76
C ARG A 66 -24.10 -13.81 -14.14
N GLU A 67 -24.99 -13.34 -13.28
CA GLU A 67 -26.43 -13.51 -13.42
C GLU A 67 -27.12 -12.22 -13.89
N GLY A 68 -26.47 -11.07 -13.75
CA GLY A 68 -27.04 -9.76 -14.09
C GLY A 68 -28.11 -9.28 -13.12
N ALA A 69 -28.16 -9.85 -11.92
CA ALA A 69 -29.10 -9.49 -10.87
C ALA A 69 -28.57 -9.83 -9.47
N TYR A 70 -29.05 -9.11 -8.47
CA TYR A 70 -28.87 -9.42 -7.05
C TYR A 70 -30.17 -9.17 -6.32
N GLU A 71 -30.67 -10.16 -5.60
CA GLU A 71 -32.01 -10.17 -5.01
C GLU A 71 -33.07 -9.78 -6.08
N SER A 72 -33.88 -8.74 -5.81
CA SER A 72 -34.88 -8.22 -6.75
C SER A 72 -34.35 -7.17 -7.74
N ILE A 73 -33.03 -6.87 -7.71
CA ILE A 73 -32.43 -5.77 -8.47
C ILE A 73 -31.71 -6.30 -9.70
N ALA A 74 -32.17 -5.92 -10.89
CA ALA A 74 -31.51 -6.23 -12.15
C ALA A 74 -30.42 -5.19 -12.45
N TYR A 75 -29.18 -5.63 -12.53
CA TYR A 75 -28.03 -4.80 -12.92
C TYR A 75 -26.88 -5.66 -13.42
N ASN A 76 -26.48 -5.46 -14.65
CA ASN A 76 -25.33 -6.16 -15.24
C ASN A 76 -24.07 -5.27 -15.13
N HIS A 77 -23.18 -5.62 -14.21
CA HIS A 77 -21.91 -4.93 -14.05
C HIS A 77 -20.92 -5.31 -15.15
N LYS A 78 -20.58 -4.36 -16.03
CA LYS A 78 -19.68 -4.60 -17.16
C LYS A 78 -18.19 -4.43 -16.84
N GLY A 79 -17.86 -3.73 -15.76
CA GLY A 79 -16.49 -3.49 -15.32
C GLY A 79 -15.76 -4.75 -14.84
N PRO A 80 -14.44 -4.71 -14.65
CA PRO A 80 -13.72 -5.80 -14.02
C PRO A 80 -14.15 -5.96 -12.55
N ALA A 81 -14.06 -7.18 -12.03
CA ALA A 81 -14.17 -7.48 -10.62
C ALA A 81 -13.27 -8.69 -10.32
N HIS A 82 -12.43 -8.58 -9.30
CA HIS A 82 -11.59 -9.67 -8.83
C HIS A 82 -11.96 -9.92 -7.37
N LEU A 83 -12.65 -11.02 -7.13
CA LEU A 83 -13.37 -11.25 -5.88
C LEU A 83 -12.47 -11.84 -4.80
N SER A 84 -12.61 -11.34 -3.58
CA SER A 84 -11.92 -11.83 -2.38
C SER A 84 -12.67 -13.00 -1.68
N ILE A 85 -13.63 -13.64 -2.35
CA ILE A 85 -14.38 -14.78 -1.78
C ILE A 85 -13.42 -15.92 -1.48
N GLY A 86 -13.37 -16.33 -0.21
CA GLY A 86 -12.44 -17.32 0.34
C GLY A 86 -11.21 -16.72 1.02
N GLN A 87 -11.11 -15.37 1.11
CA GLN A 87 -9.99 -14.67 1.76
C GLN A 87 -10.42 -13.84 2.98
N GLU A 88 -11.68 -13.95 3.40
CA GLU A 88 -12.29 -13.11 4.45
C GLU A 88 -11.56 -13.20 5.78
N ALA A 89 -11.21 -14.41 6.23
CA ALA A 89 -10.48 -14.60 7.49
C ALA A 89 -9.09 -13.96 7.46
N THR A 90 -8.40 -14.08 6.33
CA THR A 90 -7.08 -13.46 6.12
C THR A 90 -7.14 -11.94 6.29
N VAL A 91 -8.06 -11.28 5.60
CA VAL A 91 -8.12 -9.81 5.58
C VAL A 91 -8.66 -9.24 6.90
N VAL A 92 -9.61 -9.92 7.53
CA VAL A 92 -10.15 -9.51 8.84
C VAL A 92 -9.11 -9.71 9.95
N GLY A 93 -8.42 -10.86 9.96
CA GLY A 93 -7.33 -11.10 10.90
C GLY A 93 -6.19 -10.09 10.72
N GLN A 94 -5.82 -9.77 9.47
CA GLN A 94 -4.80 -8.74 9.18
C GLN A 94 -5.20 -7.37 9.73
N ALA A 95 -6.44 -6.96 9.53
CA ALA A 95 -6.89 -5.63 9.90
C ALA A 95 -7.02 -5.43 11.42
N TYR A 96 -7.23 -6.50 12.18
CA TYR A 96 -7.65 -6.43 13.59
C TYR A 96 -6.76 -5.55 14.48
N HIS A 97 -5.44 -5.59 14.29
CA HIS A 97 -4.47 -4.83 15.07
C HIS A 97 -3.99 -3.55 14.38
N LEU A 98 -4.68 -3.10 13.32
CA LEU A 98 -4.29 -1.91 12.57
C LEU A 98 -5.13 -0.69 12.95
N GLY A 99 -4.50 0.47 13.09
CA GLY A 99 -5.13 1.78 13.24
C GLY A 99 -5.12 2.57 11.91
N ALA A 100 -5.70 3.76 11.87
CA ALA A 100 -5.70 4.62 10.69
C ALA A 100 -4.28 5.04 10.27
N GLU A 101 -3.36 5.10 11.23
CA GLU A 101 -1.95 5.37 11.01
C GLU A 101 -1.19 4.23 10.32
N ASP A 102 -1.73 3.01 10.29
CA ASP A 102 -1.14 1.89 9.54
C ASP A 102 -1.65 1.91 8.11
N PHE A 103 -0.74 1.87 7.14
CA PHE A 103 -1.11 1.90 5.73
C PHE A 103 -1.16 0.50 5.13
N ILE A 104 -2.23 0.20 4.40
CA ILE A 104 -2.33 -1.02 3.60
C ILE A 104 -2.36 -0.66 2.11
N PHE A 105 -1.59 -1.40 1.33
CA PHE A 105 -1.58 -1.37 -0.13
C PHE A 105 -2.04 -2.73 -0.63
N GLY A 106 -2.93 -2.75 -1.60
CA GLY A 106 -3.52 -3.98 -2.09
C GLY A 106 -3.09 -4.34 -3.51
N SER A 107 -3.48 -5.53 -3.94
CA SER A 107 -3.40 -5.98 -5.33
C SER A 107 -4.69 -5.63 -6.09
N HIS A 108 -4.84 -6.17 -7.30
CA HIS A 108 -6.09 -6.09 -8.05
C HIS A 108 -7.29 -6.77 -7.36
N ARG A 109 -7.05 -7.65 -6.36
CA ARG A 109 -8.04 -8.42 -5.58
C ARG A 109 -8.02 -7.97 -4.12
N SER A 110 -8.46 -6.77 -3.85
CA SER A 110 -8.29 -6.17 -2.51
C SER A 110 -9.54 -5.48 -1.96
N HIS A 111 -10.73 -5.80 -2.47
CA HIS A 111 -11.96 -5.28 -1.86
C HIS A 111 -12.08 -5.72 -0.40
N GLY A 112 -11.69 -6.97 -0.10
CA GLY A 112 -11.70 -7.50 1.26
C GLY A 112 -10.81 -6.68 2.20
N GLU A 113 -9.58 -6.33 1.79
CA GLU A 113 -8.66 -5.52 2.58
C GLU A 113 -9.19 -4.10 2.79
N VAL A 114 -9.78 -3.49 1.75
CA VAL A 114 -10.41 -2.16 1.85
C VAL A 114 -11.52 -2.17 2.89
N LEU A 115 -12.41 -3.15 2.83
CA LEU A 115 -13.54 -3.26 3.76
C LEU A 115 -13.08 -3.63 5.17
N ALA A 116 -12.25 -4.65 5.34
CA ALA A 116 -11.78 -5.09 6.66
C ALA A 116 -11.08 -3.97 7.43
N LYS A 117 -10.14 -3.27 6.76
CA LYS A 117 -9.41 -2.16 7.37
C LYS A 117 -10.33 -1.01 7.76
N SER A 118 -11.31 -0.70 6.89
CA SER A 118 -12.26 0.38 7.15
C SER A 118 -13.20 0.04 8.30
N LEU A 119 -13.70 -1.20 8.39
CA LEU A 119 -14.57 -1.65 9.48
C LEU A 119 -13.85 -1.58 10.84
N VAL A 120 -12.57 -1.96 10.90
CA VAL A 120 -11.77 -1.82 12.13
C VAL A 120 -11.56 -0.34 12.52
N CYS A 121 -11.32 0.54 11.55
CA CYS A 121 -11.20 1.97 11.84
C CYS A 121 -12.52 2.57 12.36
N ILE A 122 -13.67 2.15 11.84
CA ILE A 122 -14.99 2.58 12.35
C ILE A 122 -15.17 2.20 13.83
N GLU A 123 -14.75 1.02 14.24
CA GLU A 123 -14.84 0.60 15.66
C GLU A 123 -13.91 1.40 16.58
N ASN A 124 -12.79 1.90 16.06
CA ASN A 124 -11.77 2.58 16.85
C ASN A 124 -11.93 4.11 16.90
N PHE A 125 -12.73 4.69 16.01
CA PHE A 125 -12.98 6.13 15.95
C PHE A 125 -14.19 6.51 16.80
N SER A 126 -14.16 7.73 17.37
CA SER A 126 -15.34 8.34 17.98
C SER A 126 -16.33 8.78 16.90
N ASP A 127 -17.59 8.98 17.30
CA ASP A 127 -18.64 9.48 16.41
C ASP A 127 -18.25 10.82 15.77
N ASP A 128 -17.63 11.73 16.52
CA ASP A 128 -17.14 13.02 16.00
C ASP A 128 -16.05 12.84 14.93
N GLN A 129 -15.11 11.91 15.15
CA GLN A 129 -14.06 11.61 14.17
C GLN A 129 -14.63 10.97 12.91
N LEU A 130 -15.62 10.09 13.04
CA LEU A 130 -16.29 9.48 11.91
C LEU A 130 -17.04 10.52 11.08
N MET A 131 -17.77 11.42 11.74
CA MET A 131 -18.48 12.50 11.06
C MET A 131 -17.53 13.44 10.35
N ASP A 132 -16.44 13.88 11.01
CA ASP A 132 -15.43 14.74 10.41
C ASP A 132 -14.85 14.14 9.13
N VAL A 133 -14.52 12.84 9.15
CA VAL A 133 -14.02 12.13 7.96
C VAL A 133 -15.08 12.09 6.84
N MET A 134 -16.32 11.73 7.17
CA MET A 134 -17.39 11.56 6.17
C MET A 134 -17.83 12.89 5.55
N GLU A 135 -17.84 13.97 6.33
CA GLU A 135 -18.22 15.31 5.87
C GLU A 135 -17.13 15.94 4.97
N ASN A 136 -15.87 15.78 5.35
CA ASN A 136 -14.77 16.44 4.66
C ASN A 136 -14.24 15.67 3.45
N TYR A 137 -14.26 14.33 3.49
CA TYR A 137 -13.73 13.55 2.37
C TYR A 137 -14.58 13.72 1.12
N MET A 138 -13.96 14.17 0.03
CA MET A 138 -14.62 14.46 -1.25
C MET A 138 -15.86 15.38 -1.11
N GLY A 139 -15.82 16.28 -0.12
CA GLY A 139 -16.90 17.22 0.16
C GLY A 139 -18.19 16.54 0.59
N GLY A 140 -18.13 15.38 1.23
CA GLY A 140 -19.30 14.66 1.75
C GLY A 140 -20.20 14.04 0.68
N ALA A 141 -19.69 13.80 -0.52
CA ALA A 141 -20.52 13.31 -1.63
C ALA A 141 -21.18 11.97 -1.35
N ALA A 142 -20.45 11.01 -0.79
CA ALA A 142 -20.98 9.71 -0.40
C ALA A 142 -21.88 9.79 0.85
N LEU A 143 -21.53 10.67 1.81
CA LEU A 143 -22.35 10.88 3.02
C LEU A 143 -23.76 11.29 2.68
N ARG A 144 -23.95 12.31 1.84
CA ARG A 144 -25.27 12.79 1.41
C ARG A 144 -26.15 11.71 0.77
N VAL A 145 -25.57 10.65 0.26
CA VAL A 145 -26.33 9.53 -0.30
C VAL A 145 -26.79 8.59 0.81
N VAL A 146 -25.87 8.18 1.69
CA VAL A 146 -26.18 7.17 2.70
C VAL A 146 -27.08 7.71 3.81
N GLU A 147 -27.06 9.01 4.11
CA GLU A 147 -27.99 9.66 5.04
C GLU A 147 -29.45 9.51 4.63
N GLN A 148 -29.75 9.36 3.35
CA GLN A 148 -31.13 9.25 2.86
C GLN A 148 -31.84 7.95 3.28
N PHE A 149 -31.07 6.91 3.58
CA PHE A 149 -31.63 5.60 3.91
C PHE A 149 -31.06 4.96 5.18
N THR A 150 -30.08 5.61 5.82
CA THR A 150 -29.52 5.12 7.09
C THR A 150 -30.35 5.63 8.26
N GLN A 151 -30.68 4.72 9.16
CA GLN A 151 -31.28 5.01 10.46
C GLN A 151 -30.41 4.34 11.52
N GLY A 152 -30.12 5.05 12.61
CA GLY A 152 -29.34 4.48 13.72
C GLY A 152 -28.14 5.33 14.15
N SER A 153 -27.07 4.66 14.58
CA SER A 153 -25.89 5.33 15.09
C SER A 153 -24.98 5.89 13.99
N VAL A 154 -24.03 6.72 14.38
CA VAL A 154 -22.96 7.21 13.47
C VAL A 154 -22.12 6.05 12.95
N GLN A 155 -21.90 5.01 13.74
CA GLN A 155 -21.21 3.80 13.28
C GLN A 155 -21.96 3.09 12.15
N GLU A 156 -23.30 2.95 12.27
CA GLU A 156 -24.13 2.39 11.19
C GLU A 156 -24.07 3.24 9.92
N LEU A 157 -24.07 4.55 10.06
CA LEU A 157 -23.88 5.49 8.96
C LEU A 157 -22.51 5.30 8.30
N ALA A 158 -21.45 5.17 9.11
CA ALA A 158 -20.08 4.97 8.63
C ALA A 158 -19.92 3.62 7.90
N ILE A 159 -20.54 2.54 8.38
CA ILE A 159 -20.55 1.26 7.67
C ILE A 159 -21.22 1.40 6.30
N ASN A 160 -22.39 2.03 6.23
CA ASN A 160 -23.07 2.29 4.96
C ASN A 160 -22.26 3.18 4.04
N TYR A 161 -21.58 4.19 4.59
CA TYR A 161 -20.70 5.09 3.86
C TYR A 161 -19.53 4.34 3.19
N ILE A 162 -18.85 3.46 3.92
CA ILE A 162 -17.74 2.67 3.39
C ILE A 162 -18.19 1.69 2.31
N LEU A 163 -19.29 0.97 2.57
CA LEU A 163 -19.84 0.01 1.59
C LEU A 163 -20.32 0.72 0.32
N TYR A 164 -21.03 1.84 0.48
CA TYR A 164 -21.53 2.63 -0.64
C TYR A 164 -20.37 3.25 -1.44
N GLY A 165 -19.43 3.93 -0.77
CA GLY A 165 -18.32 4.61 -1.42
C GLY A 165 -17.43 3.64 -2.21
N THR A 166 -17.19 2.44 -1.64
CA THR A 166 -16.46 1.36 -2.31
C THR A 166 -17.24 0.85 -3.53
N LEU A 167 -18.55 0.56 -3.39
CA LEU A 167 -19.37 0.07 -4.50
C LEU A 167 -19.52 1.11 -5.61
N ALA A 168 -19.72 2.37 -5.23
CA ALA A 168 -19.83 3.49 -6.17
C ALA A 168 -18.52 3.66 -6.97
N GLU A 169 -17.36 3.48 -6.33
CA GLU A 169 -16.07 3.51 -7.02
C GLU A 169 -15.94 2.35 -8.01
N ILE A 170 -16.25 1.12 -7.58
CA ILE A 170 -16.24 -0.07 -8.44
C ILE A 170 -17.14 0.13 -9.69
N PHE A 171 -18.26 0.80 -9.53
CA PHE A 171 -19.22 1.08 -10.62
C PHE A 171 -18.88 2.33 -11.45
N GLY A 172 -17.79 3.02 -11.16
CA GLY A 172 -17.37 4.24 -11.86
C GLY A 172 -18.35 5.40 -11.65
N ARG A 173 -18.74 5.66 -10.39
CA ARG A 173 -19.68 6.72 -10.03
C ARG A 173 -18.95 7.95 -9.48
N GLU A 174 -19.46 9.14 -9.77
CA GLU A 174 -18.90 10.41 -9.30
C GLU A 174 -18.86 10.54 -7.76
N ASN A 175 -19.71 9.80 -7.06
CA ASN A 175 -19.80 9.75 -5.60
C ASN A 175 -18.90 8.68 -4.97
N GLY A 176 -18.13 7.91 -5.78
CA GLY A 176 -17.16 6.94 -5.30
C GLY A 176 -15.96 7.61 -4.63
N PHE A 177 -15.19 6.86 -3.87
CA PHE A 177 -14.05 7.39 -3.09
C PHE A 177 -12.98 8.07 -3.93
N ASN A 178 -12.87 7.74 -5.20
CA ASN A 178 -11.94 8.34 -6.15
C ASN A 178 -12.71 8.96 -7.33
N LYS A 179 -13.95 9.37 -7.13
CA LYS A 179 -14.88 9.90 -8.16
C LYS A 179 -15.05 8.96 -9.34
N GLY A 180 -14.98 7.64 -9.11
CA GLY A 180 -15.08 6.62 -10.14
C GLY A 180 -13.88 6.50 -11.06
N MET A 181 -12.76 7.17 -10.76
CA MET A 181 -11.53 7.15 -11.58
C MET A 181 -10.66 5.92 -11.32
N GLY A 182 -10.76 5.30 -10.16
CA GLY A 182 -10.01 4.10 -9.79
C GLY A 182 -10.68 2.79 -10.21
N GLY A 183 -11.99 2.72 -10.10
CA GLY A 183 -12.77 1.50 -10.35
C GLY A 183 -12.40 0.37 -9.39
N SER A 184 -12.68 -0.88 -9.78
CA SER A 184 -12.52 -2.06 -8.92
C SER A 184 -11.06 -2.32 -8.48
N MET A 185 -10.08 -2.04 -9.32
CA MET A 185 -8.70 -2.45 -9.09
C MET A 185 -7.82 -1.32 -8.49
N HIS A 186 -8.39 -0.15 -8.24
CA HIS A 186 -7.67 1.02 -7.71
C HIS A 186 -8.51 1.77 -6.67
N VAL A 187 -9.33 1.04 -5.90
CA VAL A 187 -10.10 1.61 -4.78
C VAL A 187 -9.17 1.89 -3.61
N PHE A 188 -9.33 3.04 -2.96
CA PHE A 188 -8.62 3.37 -1.74
C PHE A 188 -9.36 4.44 -0.92
N PHE A 189 -9.03 4.55 0.36
CA PHE A 189 -9.62 5.50 1.30
C PHE A 189 -8.57 5.96 2.32
N PRO A 190 -7.73 6.95 1.99
CA PRO A 190 -6.61 7.38 2.81
C PRO A 190 -6.95 7.78 4.26
N PRO A 191 -8.15 8.36 4.57
CA PRO A 191 -8.47 8.69 5.94
C PRO A 191 -8.38 7.53 6.93
N PHE A 192 -8.58 6.30 6.46
CA PHE A 192 -8.42 5.09 7.27
C PHE A 192 -7.12 4.31 6.97
N GLY A 193 -6.17 4.92 6.30
CA GLY A 193 -4.91 4.26 5.93
C GLY A 193 -5.08 3.19 4.84
N VAL A 194 -6.22 3.15 4.15
CA VAL A 194 -6.41 2.31 2.98
C VAL A 194 -5.81 3.05 1.78
N MET A 195 -4.59 2.67 1.43
CA MET A 195 -3.83 3.22 0.32
C MET A 195 -4.16 2.46 -0.97
N PRO A 196 -3.69 2.94 -2.14
CA PRO A 196 -4.10 2.33 -3.40
C PRO A 196 -3.89 0.82 -3.50
N ASN A 197 -4.94 0.09 -3.91
CA ASN A 197 -4.77 -1.22 -4.51
C ASN A 197 -4.34 -1.05 -5.97
N ASN A 198 -3.68 -2.04 -6.54
CA ASN A 198 -2.96 -1.88 -7.80
C ASN A 198 -3.21 -3.03 -8.77
N ALA A 199 -3.66 -2.69 -9.99
CA ALA A 199 -3.83 -3.65 -11.07
C ALA A 199 -2.51 -4.18 -11.62
N ILE A 200 -1.43 -3.38 -11.51
CA ILE A 200 -0.11 -3.80 -11.98
C ILE A 200 0.47 -4.81 -10.98
N VAL A 201 0.73 -6.00 -11.47
CA VAL A 201 1.17 -7.14 -10.64
C VAL A 201 2.54 -6.83 -10.04
N GLY A 202 2.63 -6.89 -8.70
CA GLY A 202 3.85 -6.56 -7.96
C GLY A 202 4.05 -5.09 -7.62
N GLY A 203 3.38 -4.16 -8.31
CA GLY A 203 3.60 -2.71 -8.15
C GLY A 203 3.15 -2.11 -6.82
N SER A 204 2.52 -2.87 -5.94
CA SER A 204 2.24 -2.42 -4.57
C SER A 204 3.45 -2.58 -3.63
N ALA A 205 4.44 -3.40 -3.99
CA ALA A 205 5.57 -3.71 -3.12
C ALA A 205 6.50 -2.49 -2.94
N ASP A 206 6.93 -1.90 -4.03
CA ASP A 206 7.83 -0.74 -4.03
C ASP A 206 7.13 0.53 -3.54
N ILE A 207 5.86 0.76 -3.94
CA ILE A 207 5.07 1.89 -3.45
C ILE A 207 4.90 1.81 -1.93
N ALA A 208 4.54 0.64 -1.39
CA ALA A 208 4.42 0.45 0.06
C ALA A 208 5.76 0.61 0.79
N ALA A 209 6.88 0.16 0.18
CA ALA A 209 8.21 0.39 0.72
C ALA A 209 8.56 1.88 0.78
N GLY A 210 8.16 2.65 -0.23
CA GLY A 210 8.28 4.12 -0.24
C GLY A 210 7.46 4.82 0.84
N ALA A 211 6.22 4.37 1.06
CA ALA A 211 5.39 4.87 2.15
C ALA A 211 5.99 4.54 3.53
N ALA A 212 6.56 3.35 3.67
CA ALA A 212 7.29 2.97 4.89
C ALA A 212 8.55 3.81 5.10
N LEU A 213 9.28 4.12 4.02
CA LEU A 213 10.40 5.06 4.05
C LEU A 213 9.94 6.45 4.52
N PHE A 214 8.79 6.95 4.03
CA PHE A 214 8.21 8.21 4.49
C PHE A 214 7.97 8.20 6.00
N LYS A 215 7.37 7.11 6.52
CA LYS A 215 7.15 6.99 7.97
C LYS A 215 8.46 7.01 8.74
N ARG A 216 9.50 6.29 8.28
CA ARG A 216 10.81 6.25 8.94
C ARG A 216 11.49 7.62 8.94
N VAL A 217 11.59 8.28 7.78
CA VAL A 217 12.26 9.58 7.63
C VAL A 217 11.55 10.66 8.44
N ASN A 218 10.24 10.73 8.36
CA ASN A 218 9.42 11.78 8.96
C ASN A 218 8.84 11.41 10.35
N ARG A 219 9.29 10.27 10.94
CA ARG A 219 8.88 9.80 12.29
C ARG A 219 7.36 9.70 12.44
N LYS A 220 6.70 9.29 11.38
CA LYS A 220 5.26 9.06 11.43
C LYS A 220 4.96 7.69 12.07
N PRO A 221 3.90 7.60 12.88
CA PRO A 221 3.51 6.34 13.51
C PRO A 221 3.02 5.30 12.50
N GLY A 222 2.90 4.07 12.97
CA GLY A 222 2.31 2.97 12.22
C GLY A 222 3.28 2.29 11.25
N ILE A 223 2.77 1.25 10.62
CA ILE A 223 3.49 0.40 9.66
C ILE A 223 2.87 0.53 8.27
N CYS A 224 3.53 -0.04 7.26
CA CYS A 224 2.97 -0.26 5.94
C CYS A 224 2.88 -1.75 5.64
N ILE A 225 1.79 -2.19 5.01
CA ILE A 225 1.59 -3.56 4.54
C ILE A 225 1.39 -3.53 3.03
N ALA A 226 2.20 -4.29 2.31
CA ALA A 226 2.01 -4.57 0.89
C ALA A 226 1.32 -5.94 0.75
N ASN A 227 0.03 -5.95 0.39
CA ASN A 227 -0.68 -7.18 0.06
C ASN A 227 -0.45 -7.49 -1.42
N ILE A 228 0.26 -8.56 -1.69
CA ILE A 228 0.66 -9.01 -3.02
C ILE A 228 0.32 -10.49 -3.21
N GLY A 229 -0.04 -10.89 -4.43
CA GLY A 229 -0.27 -12.30 -4.75
C GLY A 229 1.04 -13.09 -4.78
N ASP A 230 0.97 -14.39 -4.49
CA ASP A 230 2.13 -15.31 -4.54
C ASP A 230 2.82 -15.33 -5.91
N ALA A 231 2.06 -15.28 -7.00
CA ALA A 231 2.60 -15.19 -8.35
C ALA A 231 3.39 -13.89 -8.61
N SER A 232 3.10 -12.82 -7.85
CA SER A 232 3.84 -11.55 -7.95
C SER A 232 5.30 -11.69 -7.50
N MET A 233 5.66 -12.77 -6.82
CA MET A 233 7.05 -13.06 -6.46
C MET A 233 7.96 -13.21 -7.69
N GLY A 234 7.40 -13.43 -8.87
CA GLY A 234 8.14 -13.41 -10.14
C GLY A 234 8.48 -12.02 -10.67
N CYS A 235 7.91 -10.94 -10.10
CA CYS A 235 8.12 -9.58 -10.58
C CYS A 235 9.41 -8.98 -10.01
N GLY A 236 10.24 -8.39 -10.86
CA GLY A 236 11.48 -7.71 -10.46
C GLY A 236 11.29 -6.68 -9.35
N PRO A 237 10.33 -5.73 -9.48
CA PRO A 237 10.07 -4.70 -8.46
C PRO A 237 9.79 -5.24 -7.06
N VAL A 238 9.23 -6.45 -6.91
CA VAL A 238 9.02 -7.08 -5.60
C VAL A 238 10.35 -7.42 -4.94
N TRP A 239 11.29 -8.00 -5.68
CA TRP A 239 12.64 -8.30 -5.19
C TRP A 239 13.43 -7.03 -4.89
N GLU A 240 13.36 -6.06 -5.78
CA GLU A 240 14.00 -4.76 -5.63
C GLU A 240 13.48 -4.03 -4.38
N ALA A 241 12.17 -4.05 -4.13
CA ALA A 241 11.55 -3.46 -2.94
C ALA A 241 12.00 -4.14 -1.64
N MET A 242 12.07 -5.48 -1.61
CA MET A 242 12.56 -6.22 -0.45
C MET A 242 14.04 -5.90 -0.17
N MET A 243 14.87 -5.81 -1.21
CA MET A 243 16.27 -5.43 -1.08
C MET A 243 16.43 -3.99 -0.61
N PHE A 244 15.67 -3.05 -1.20
CA PHE A 244 15.66 -1.65 -0.79
C PHE A 244 15.29 -1.48 0.69
N ALA A 245 14.23 -2.16 1.14
CA ALA A 245 13.79 -2.11 2.54
C ALA A 245 14.77 -2.76 3.52
N SER A 246 15.66 -3.63 3.02
CA SER A 246 16.64 -4.38 3.82
C SER A 246 18.02 -3.74 3.90
N MET A 247 18.27 -2.60 3.23
CA MET A 247 19.59 -1.98 3.20
C MET A 247 20.20 -1.81 4.60
N ASP A 248 21.47 -2.20 4.76
CA ASP A 248 22.18 -2.13 6.05
C ASP A 248 22.42 -0.69 6.51
N GLN A 249 22.50 0.27 5.58
CA GLN A 249 22.71 1.67 5.93
C GLN A 249 21.66 2.23 6.88
N TYR A 250 20.43 1.72 6.86
CA TYR A 250 19.38 2.13 7.81
C TYR A 250 19.73 1.84 9.27
N LEU A 251 20.57 0.82 9.51
CA LEU A 251 21.02 0.44 10.86
C LEU A 251 22.38 0.99 11.20
N THR A 252 23.25 1.17 10.20
CA THR A 252 24.67 1.43 10.42
C THR A 252 25.12 2.87 10.15
N LEU A 253 24.42 3.57 9.26
CA LEU A 253 24.83 4.90 8.78
C LEU A 253 23.85 6.02 9.13
N TRP A 254 22.56 5.71 9.32
CA TRP A 254 21.59 6.70 9.70
C TRP A 254 21.69 7.02 11.19
N ASP A 255 21.70 8.30 11.57
CA ASP A 255 21.83 8.73 12.96
C ASP A 255 20.73 8.20 13.86
N ARG A 256 19.57 7.93 13.28
CA ARG A 256 18.42 7.29 13.93
C ARG A 256 18.15 5.96 13.26
N GLY A 257 18.89 4.96 13.64
CA GLY A 257 18.82 3.62 13.06
C GLY A 257 17.43 3.02 13.07
N GLY A 258 17.18 2.16 12.11
CA GLY A 258 15.94 1.38 11.93
C GLY A 258 15.49 1.34 10.48
N ARG A 259 15.18 0.14 10.02
CA ARG A 259 14.67 -0.10 8.66
C ARG A 259 13.25 0.44 8.50
N PRO A 260 12.81 0.77 7.28
CA PRO A 260 11.42 1.14 6.99
C PRO A 260 10.42 0.11 7.53
N PRO A 261 9.33 0.53 8.19
CA PRO A 261 8.38 -0.39 8.84
C PRO A 261 7.43 -1.01 7.81
N ILE A 262 7.94 -1.91 6.97
CA ILE A 262 7.16 -2.58 5.92
C ILE A 262 7.03 -4.08 6.16
N LEU A 263 5.80 -4.57 5.97
CA LEU A 263 5.43 -5.98 5.91
C LEU A 263 5.02 -6.32 4.48
N PHE A 264 5.73 -7.24 3.86
CA PHE A 264 5.37 -7.85 2.59
C PHE A 264 4.49 -9.07 2.89
N ASN A 265 3.17 -8.93 2.69
CA ASN A 265 2.22 -10.01 2.91
C ASN A 265 1.84 -10.65 1.57
N PHE A 266 2.28 -11.86 1.37
CA PHE A 266 1.92 -12.64 0.20
C PHE A 266 0.61 -13.38 0.44
N MET A 267 -0.46 -12.93 -0.22
CA MET A 267 -1.77 -13.57 -0.27
C MET A 267 -1.66 -14.80 -1.16
N ASN A 268 -1.19 -15.91 -0.56
CA ASN A 268 -0.79 -17.12 -1.25
C ASN A 268 -1.99 -18.04 -1.48
N ASN A 269 -2.55 -17.97 -2.69
CA ASN A 269 -3.64 -18.84 -3.12
C ASN A 269 -3.17 -19.93 -4.12
N PHE A 270 -1.87 -20.08 -4.30
CA PHE A 270 -1.18 -21.05 -5.16
C PHE A 270 -1.41 -20.88 -6.67
N TYR A 271 -2.04 -19.79 -7.11
CA TYR A 271 -2.34 -19.55 -8.51
C TYR A 271 -2.03 -18.11 -8.95
N GLY A 272 -1.41 -17.98 -10.12
CA GLY A 272 -1.40 -16.77 -10.89
C GLY A 272 -2.77 -16.52 -11.55
N MET A 273 -2.80 -16.02 -12.77
CA MET A 273 -4.06 -15.87 -13.51
C MET A 273 -4.68 -17.24 -13.83
N GLY A 274 -3.93 -18.13 -14.46
CA GLY A 274 -4.33 -19.48 -14.84
C GLY A 274 -3.27 -20.53 -14.55
N GLY A 275 -2.03 -20.15 -14.22
CA GLY A 275 -0.94 -21.07 -13.88
C GLY A 275 -0.81 -21.27 -12.37
N GLN A 276 -0.45 -22.48 -11.97
CA GLN A 276 -0.16 -22.84 -10.60
C GLN A 276 1.22 -22.30 -10.20
N THR A 277 1.34 -21.72 -9.01
CA THR A 277 2.64 -21.24 -8.52
C THR A 277 3.46 -22.36 -7.92
N LEU A 278 2.88 -23.13 -7.00
CA LEU A 278 3.56 -24.28 -6.41
C LEU A 278 3.66 -25.43 -7.43
N GLY A 279 4.87 -25.85 -7.71
CA GLY A 279 5.14 -27.00 -8.58
C GLY A 279 5.16 -26.68 -10.08
N GLU A 280 4.83 -25.45 -10.50
CA GLU A 280 4.86 -25.06 -11.91
C GLU A 280 5.73 -23.82 -12.14
N THR A 281 5.28 -22.63 -11.72
CA THR A 281 5.94 -21.37 -12.09
C THR A 281 6.94 -20.86 -11.05
N MET A 282 6.90 -21.35 -9.81
CA MET A 282 7.76 -20.90 -8.71
C MET A 282 8.59 -22.06 -8.13
N GLY A 283 9.89 -21.81 -7.87
CA GLY A 283 10.86 -22.82 -7.47
C GLY A 283 11.17 -22.90 -5.97
N PHE A 284 10.53 -22.11 -5.11
CA PHE A 284 10.90 -22.04 -3.69
C PHE A 284 10.14 -23.02 -2.77
N GLY A 285 9.08 -23.66 -3.24
CA GLY A 285 8.23 -24.58 -2.46
C GLY A 285 7.36 -23.85 -1.44
N VAL A 286 7.93 -23.38 -0.34
CA VAL A 286 7.28 -22.53 0.67
C VAL A 286 7.74 -21.11 0.46
N LEU A 287 6.82 -20.16 0.19
CA LEU A 287 7.16 -18.79 -0.19
C LEU A 287 7.92 -18.06 0.93
N ALA A 288 7.58 -18.29 2.20
CA ALA A 288 8.29 -17.71 3.33
C ALA A 288 9.81 -17.92 3.28
N ARG A 289 10.28 -19.01 2.62
CA ARG A 289 11.70 -19.31 2.44
C ARG A 289 12.47 -18.22 1.70
N VAL A 290 11.79 -17.40 0.89
CA VAL A 290 12.41 -16.30 0.13
C VAL A 290 13.11 -15.31 1.08
N GLY A 291 12.60 -15.09 2.27
CA GLY A 291 13.22 -14.22 3.28
C GLY A 291 14.68 -14.57 3.58
N MET A 292 15.06 -15.85 3.53
CA MET A 292 16.44 -16.31 3.75
C MET A 292 17.44 -15.74 2.75
N GLY A 293 17.01 -15.39 1.54
CA GLY A 293 17.85 -14.88 0.48
C GLY A 293 18.02 -13.36 0.48
N VAL A 294 17.32 -12.63 1.34
CA VAL A 294 17.28 -11.17 1.32
C VAL A 294 18.15 -10.53 2.39
N ASN A 295 18.02 -10.96 3.64
CA ASN A 295 18.83 -10.44 4.74
C ASN A 295 19.13 -11.51 5.81
N PRO A 296 20.10 -11.26 6.73
CA PRO A 296 20.49 -12.23 7.76
C PRO A 296 19.37 -12.64 8.72
N ASP A 297 18.36 -11.77 8.93
CA ASP A 297 17.20 -12.03 9.80
C ASP A 297 16.11 -12.84 9.07
N ALA A 298 16.39 -13.30 7.84
CA ALA A 298 15.45 -13.97 6.94
C ALA A 298 14.12 -13.19 6.81
N MET A 299 14.16 -11.86 6.86
CA MET A 299 13.01 -10.96 6.87
C MET A 299 11.98 -11.29 7.97
N HIS A 300 12.39 -11.91 9.07
CA HIS A 300 11.48 -12.42 10.12
C HIS A 300 10.29 -13.20 9.54
N ALA A 301 10.55 -13.97 8.48
CA ALA A 301 9.53 -14.62 7.67
C ALA A 301 8.72 -15.66 8.45
N GLU A 302 7.47 -15.86 8.04
CA GLU A 302 6.58 -16.87 8.61
C GLU A 302 5.53 -17.26 7.58
N ARG A 303 5.12 -18.55 7.55
CA ARG A 303 3.89 -18.98 6.88
C ARG A 303 2.77 -19.05 7.89
N VAL A 304 1.61 -18.48 7.54
CA VAL A 304 0.44 -18.38 8.40
C VAL A 304 -0.76 -19.04 7.74
N ASP A 305 -1.55 -19.76 8.53
CA ASP A 305 -2.87 -20.24 8.11
C ASP A 305 -3.85 -19.07 8.01
N GLY A 306 -4.11 -18.62 6.77
CA GLY A 306 -5.02 -17.52 6.48
C GLY A 306 -6.50 -17.88 6.58
N TYR A 307 -6.85 -19.14 6.79
CA TYR A 307 -8.21 -19.59 7.08
C TYR A 307 -8.62 -19.43 8.54
N ASN A 308 -7.65 -19.19 9.42
CA ASN A 308 -7.89 -18.87 10.82
C ASN A 308 -7.65 -17.37 11.08
N PRO A 309 -8.69 -16.53 11.29
CA PRO A 309 -8.52 -15.10 11.51
C PRO A 309 -7.68 -14.77 12.75
N LEU A 310 -7.71 -15.64 13.79
CA LEU A 310 -6.94 -15.45 15.02
C LEU A 310 -5.44 -15.73 14.79
N ALA A 311 -5.10 -16.71 13.96
CA ALA A 311 -3.72 -16.99 13.58
C ALA A 311 -3.11 -15.81 12.80
N VAL A 312 -3.89 -15.20 11.89
CA VAL A 312 -3.45 -14.01 11.15
C VAL A 312 -3.30 -12.82 12.09
N ALA A 313 -4.28 -12.58 12.97
CA ALA A 313 -4.23 -11.47 13.94
C ALA A 313 -3.00 -11.59 14.87
N ASP A 314 -2.71 -12.79 15.38
CA ASP A 314 -1.51 -13.05 16.19
C ASP A 314 -0.21 -12.76 15.42
N ALA A 315 -0.11 -13.24 14.19
CA ALA A 315 1.05 -12.98 13.35
C ALA A 315 1.25 -11.48 13.09
N ILE A 316 0.19 -10.76 12.74
CA ILE A 316 0.26 -9.31 12.50
C ILE A 316 0.69 -8.56 13.75
N GLU A 317 0.15 -8.89 14.93
CA GLU A 317 0.54 -8.26 16.19
C GLU A 317 2.05 -8.41 16.46
N ARG A 318 2.56 -9.65 16.39
CA ARG A 318 3.99 -9.94 16.59
C ARG A 318 4.89 -9.24 15.56
N LYS A 319 4.48 -9.26 14.29
CA LYS A 319 5.27 -8.66 13.20
C LYS A 319 5.20 -7.13 13.24
N LYS A 320 4.07 -6.54 13.61
CA LYS A 320 3.94 -5.09 13.83
C LYS A 320 4.91 -4.61 14.90
N GLN A 321 5.06 -5.36 16.00
CA GLN A 321 6.02 -5.03 17.05
C GLN A 321 7.47 -4.99 16.51
N ILE A 322 7.91 -5.98 15.74
CA ILE A 322 9.23 -6.03 15.11
C ILE A 322 9.46 -4.79 14.22
N LEU A 323 8.45 -4.41 13.44
CA LEU A 323 8.52 -3.26 12.54
C LEU A 323 8.61 -1.93 13.26
N LEU A 324 7.83 -1.76 14.33
CA LEU A 324 7.86 -0.54 15.16
C LEU A 324 9.20 -0.37 15.88
N GLU A 325 9.87 -1.47 16.24
CA GLU A 325 11.24 -1.48 16.78
C GLU A 325 12.32 -1.19 15.71
N GLY A 326 11.94 -1.06 14.44
CA GLY A 326 12.86 -0.80 13.33
C GLY A 326 13.71 -1.98 12.90
N ARG A 327 13.33 -3.21 13.28
CA ARG A 327 14.05 -4.46 12.96
C ARG A 327 13.57 -5.14 11.66
N GLY A 328 12.55 -4.59 10.98
CA GLY A 328 12.06 -5.11 9.71
C GLY A 328 13.13 -5.17 8.60
N PRO A 329 12.73 -5.39 7.32
CA PRO A 329 11.36 -5.69 6.89
C PRO A 329 10.88 -7.07 7.30
N VAL A 330 9.57 -7.32 7.15
CA VAL A 330 8.96 -8.61 7.46
C VAL A 330 8.31 -9.20 6.21
N LEU A 331 8.36 -10.54 6.07
CA LEU A 331 7.66 -11.29 5.04
C LEU A 331 6.65 -12.25 5.69
N LEU A 332 5.38 -12.18 5.27
CA LEU A 332 4.38 -13.20 5.58
C LEU A 332 3.97 -13.96 4.31
N ASP A 333 3.95 -15.28 4.39
CA ASP A 333 3.37 -16.20 3.42
C ASP A 333 2.00 -16.64 3.98
N THR A 334 0.95 -15.85 3.70
CA THR A 334 -0.38 -16.09 4.25
C THR A 334 -1.17 -16.98 3.30
N VAL A 335 -1.34 -18.25 3.71
CA VAL A 335 -2.05 -19.26 2.91
C VAL A 335 -3.53 -18.93 2.89
N THR A 336 -4.06 -18.75 1.72
CA THR A 336 -5.48 -18.46 1.48
C THR A 336 -5.95 -19.18 0.20
N TYR A 337 -7.20 -18.99 -0.18
CA TYR A 337 -7.71 -19.55 -1.44
C TYR A 337 -8.75 -18.62 -2.06
N ARG A 338 -8.99 -18.75 -3.35
CA ARG A 338 -10.08 -18.07 -4.06
C ARG A 338 -11.09 -19.10 -4.57
N PHE A 339 -12.34 -19.02 -4.15
CA PHE A 339 -13.40 -19.92 -4.59
C PHE A 339 -13.85 -19.62 -6.03
N SER A 340 -13.82 -18.37 -6.43
CA SER A 340 -14.00 -17.95 -7.82
C SER A 340 -12.75 -18.23 -8.65
N GLY A 341 -12.87 -18.16 -9.99
CA GLY A 341 -11.71 -18.10 -10.87
C GLY A 341 -10.87 -16.84 -10.67
N HIS A 342 -9.99 -16.53 -11.60
CA HIS A 342 -9.25 -15.28 -11.58
C HIS A 342 -10.19 -14.07 -11.56
N SER A 343 -11.29 -14.16 -12.29
CA SER A 343 -12.43 -13.24 -12.29
C SER A 343 -13.74 -14.03 -12.34
N PRO A 344 -14.92 -13.41 -12.11
CA PRO A 344 -16.21 -14.10 -12.21
C PRO A 344 -16.51 -14.74 -13.58
N SER A 345 -15.91 -14.23 -14.64
CA SER A 345 -16.04 -14.78 -16.00
C SER A 345 -15.07 -15.92 -16.30
N ASP A 346 -14.14 -16.22 -15.39
CA ASP A 346 -13.16 -17.29 -15.55
C ASP A 346 -13.76 -18.64 -15.13
N ALA A 347 -13.80 -19.58 -16.06
CA ALA A 347 -14.33 -20.92 -15.83
C ALA A 347 -13.47 -21.81 -14.93
N SER A 348 -12.26 -21.36 -14.57
CA SER A 348 -11.30 -22.09 -13.73
C SER A 348 -10.92 -23.49 -14.25
N SER A 349 -10.89 -23.67 -15.56
CA SER A 349 -10.58 -24.95 -16.22
C SER A 349 -9.15 -25.48 -15.94
N TYR A 350 -8.29 -24.66 -15.37
CA TYR A 350 -6.92 -24.99 -14.97
C TYR A 350 -6.84 -25.57 -13.54
N ARG A 351 -7.98 -25.67 -12.82
CA ARG A 351 -8.06 -26.28 -11.47
C ARG A 351 -8.98 -27.47 -11.48
N ASP A 352 -8.60 -28.52 -10.76
CA ASP A 352 -9.50 -29.63 -10.52
C ASP A 352 -10.67 -29.19 -9.65
N ARG A 353 -11.88 -29.62 -10.00
CA ARG A 353 -13.07 -29.27 -9.25
C ARG A 353 -13.05 -29.83 -7.85
N SER A 354 -12.48 -31.01 -7.67
CA SER A 354 -12.32 -31.63 -6.35
C SER A 354 -11.43 -30.80 -5.41
N GLU A 355 -10.41 -30.11 -5.94
CA GLU A 355 -9.59 -29.20 -5.15
C GLU A 355 -10.43 -28.04 -4.62
N ILE A 356 -11.25 -27.42 -5.48
CA ILE A 356 -12.12 -26.31 -5.08
C ILE A 356 -13.12 -26.77 -4.00
N ASP A 357 -13.67 -27.99 -4.15
CA ASP A 357 -14.64 -28.53 -3.21
C ASP A 357 -13.98 -28.83 -1.84
N LEU A 358 -12.74 -29.37 -1.82
CA LEU A 358 -11.97 -29.54 -0.59
C LEU A 358 -11.73 -28.22 0.15
N TRP A 359 -11.41 -27.13 -0.57
CA TRP A 359 -11.24 -25.82 0.05
C TRP A 359 -12.57 -25.24 0.58
N ARG A 360 -13.69 -25.52 -0.10
CA ARG A 360 -15.02 -25.13 0.38
C ARG A 360 -15.45 -25.87 1.63
N GLU A 361 -15.08 -27.15 1.78
CA GLU A 361 -15.30 -27.92 3.00
C GLU A 361 -14.57 -27.31 4.21
N GLN A 362 -13.47 -26.61 3.96
CA GLN A 362 -12.68 -25.89 4.96
C GLN A 362 -13.01 -24.39 5.03
N ASP A 363 -14.17 -23.96 4.52
CA ASP A 363 -14.53 -22.53 4.47
C ASP A 363 -14.32 -21.85 5.84
N ALA A 364 -13.48 -20.82 5.83
CA ALA A 364 -13.09 -20.08 7.02
C ALA A 364 -14.28 -19.47 7.76
N LEU A 365 -15.30 -19.00 7.02
CA LEU A 365 -16.50 -18.42 7.62
C LEU A 365 -17.31 -19.48 8.37
N ALA A 366 -17.54 -20.64 7.76
CA ALA A 366 -18.22 -21.76 8.40
C ALA A 366 -17.43 -22.29 9.60
N SER A 367 -16.12 -22.44 9.45
CA SER A 367 -15.24 -22.94 10.51
C SER A 367 -15.20 -22.00 11.71
N PHE A 368 -15.07 -20.69 11.48
CA PHE A 368 -15.03 -19.70 12.57
C PHE A 368 -16.41 -19.51 13.22
N GLY A 369 -17.52 -19.57 12.45
CA GLY A 369 -18.87 -19.58 12.98
C GLY A 369 -19.11 -20.78 13.90
N ASN A 370 -18.63 -21.96 13.50
CA ASN A 370 -18.70 -23.16 14.35
C ASN A 370 -17.85 -23.04 15.63
N TYR A 371 -16.64 -22.46 15.52
CA TYR A 371 -15.81 -22.12 16.68
C TYR A 371 -16.56 -21.23 17.69
N LEU A 372 -17.25 -20.19 17.23
CA LEU A 372 -18.02 -19.29 18.09
C LEU A 372 -19.17 -20.02 18.81
N LYS A 373 -19.86 -20.93 18.11
CA LYS A 373 -20.96 -21.71 18.69
C LYS A 373 -20.47 -22.72 19.74
N ILE A 374 -19.40 -23.46 19.45
CA ILE A 374 -18.86 -24.47 20.36
C ILE A 374 -18.33 -23.84 21.66
N ASN A 375 -17.84 -22.60 21.59
CA ASN A 375 -17.25 -21.89 22.75
C ASN A 375 -18.23 -20.88 23.37
N ASP A 376 -19.53 -20.98 23.11
CA ASP A 376 -20.60 -20.15 23.68
C ASP A 376 -20.43 -18.63 23.45
N HIS A 377 -19.81 -18.25 22.35
CA HIS A 377 -19.65 -16.82 21.96
C HIS A 377 -20.84 -16.32 21.13
N ALA A 378 -21.51 -17.19 20.38
CA ALA A 378 -22.70 -16.85 19.58
C ALA A 378 -23.57 -18.09 19.37
N ASN A 379 -24.86 -17.89 19.12
CA ASN A 379 -25.76 -18.95 18.69
C ASN A 379 -26.06 -18.87 17.18
N GLU A 380 -26.71 -19.90 16.64
CA GLU A 380 -27.04 -20.00 15.20
C GLU A 380 -27.84 -18.79 14.70
N THR A 381 -28.86 -18.37 15.47
CA THR A 381 -29.73 -17.26 15.08
C THR A 381 -28.96 -15.93 15.01
N GLU A 382 -28.04 -15.70 15.94
CA GLU A 382 -27.19 -14.50 15.92
C GLU A 382 -26.28 -14.48 14.69
N LEU A 383 -25.70 -15.61 14.31
CA LEU A 383 -24.85 -15.73 13.13
C LEU A 383 -25.64 -15.55 11.83
N GLU A 384 -26.86 -16.13 11.75
CA GLU A 384 -27.78 -15.95 10.60
C GLU A 384 -28.24 -14.51 10.46
N ASN A 385 -28.46 -13.80 11.56
CA ASN A 385 -28.84 -12.38 11.53
C ASN A 385 -27.77 -11.52 10.88
N TYR A 386 -26.46 -11.77 11.11
CA TYR A 386 -25.40 -11.03 10.42
C TYR A 386 -25.51 -11.14 8.90
N HIS A 387 -25.84 -12.32 8.37
CA HIS A 387 -26.06 -12.52 6.94
C HIS A 387 -27.28 -11.74 6.45
N THR A 388 -28.43 -11.90 7.12
CA THR A 388 -29.68 -11.26 6.74
C THR A 388 -29.57 -9.74 6.74
N ASP A 389 -29.05 -9.17 7.84
CA ASP A 389 -28.85 -7.72 7.98
C ASP A 389 -27.89 -7.16 6.92
N THR A 390 -26.84 -7.92 6.59
CA THR A 390 -25.89 -7.52 5.55
C THR A 390 -26.52 -7.52 4.17
N VAL A 391 -27.29 -8.53 3.82
CA VAL A 391 -28.00 -8.62 2.52
C VAL A 391 -29.00 -7.47 2.38
N GLU A 392 -29.80 -7.18 3.44
CA GLU A 392 -30.73 -6.05 3.43
C GLU A 392 -30.00 -4.70 3.23
N ARG A 393 -28.88 -4.51 3.94
CA ARG A 393 -28.01 -3.34 3.83
C ARG A 393 -27.47 -3.17 2.42
N LEU A 394 -26.88 -4.22 1.86
CA LEU A 394 -26.32 -4.22 0.52
C LEU A 394 -27.38 -3.98 -0.57
N THR A 395 -28.60 -4.46 -0.37
CA THR A 395 -29.72 -4.21 -1.27
C THR A 395 -30.06 -2.72 -1.34
N LYS A 396 -30.09 -2.01 -0.20
CA LYS A 396 -30.31 -0.55 -0.15
C LYS A 396 -29.16 0.21 -0.81
N ILE A 397 -27.93 -0.16 -0.50
CA ILE A 397 -26.71 0.43 -1.05
C ILE A 397 -26.64 0.24 -2.57
N LEU A 398 -26.94 -0.97 -3.06
CA LEU A 398 -26.95 -1.26 -4.50
C LEU A 398 -27.97 -0.39 -5.23
N ASN A 399 -29.20 -0.27 -4.72
CA ASN A 399 -30.23 0.60 -5.31
C ASN A 399 -29.73 2.05 -5.45
N ALA A 400 -29.08 2.59 -4.42
CA ALA A 400 -28.52 3.93 -4.47
C ALA A 400 -27.35 4.03 -5.49
N ALA A 401 -26.44 3.05 -5.51
CA ALA A 401 -25.25 3.06 -6.37
C ALA A 401 -25.58 2.90 -7.87
N ILE A 402 -26.67 2.25 -8.22
CA ILE A 402 -27.06 2.09 -9.64
C ILE A 402 -27.99 3.18 -10.16
N SER A 403 -28.66 3.94 -9.28
CA SER A 403 -29.57 5.03 -9.67
C SER A 403 -28.83 6.15 -10.41
N PRO A 404 -29.20 6.49 -11.65
CA PRO A 404 -28.55 7.60 -12.37
C PRO A 404 -28.82 8.97 -11.75
N GLU A 405 -29.90 9.13 -11.01
CA GLU A 405 -30.29 10.37 -10.33
C GLU A 405 -29.44 10.62 -9.08
N ILE A 406 -29.12 9.54 -8.35
CA ILE A 406 -28.33 9.60 -7.10
C ILE A 406 -26.83 9.48 -7.39
N SER A 407 -26.45 8.49 -8.19
CA SER A 407 -25.06 8.08 -8.42
C SER A 407 -24.74 8.15 -9.92
N ARG A 408 -24.41 9.33 -10.40
CA ARG A 408 -24.08 9.54 -11.81
C ARG A 408 -22.80 8.80 -12.19
N ARG A 409 -22.74 8.30 -13.41
CA ARG A 409 -21.50 7.76 -13.95
C ARG A 409 -20.51 8.90 -14.21
N VAL A 410 -19.25 8.65 -13.88
CA VAL A 410 -18.18 9.57 -14.23
C VAL A 410 -18.14 9.76 -15.76
N ASN A 411 -18.12 11.00 -16.17
CA ASN A 411 -17.98 11.39 -17.58
C ASN A 411 -16.70 12.21 -17.74
N THR A 412 -15.64 11.56 -18.19
CA THR A 412 -14.33 12.19 -18.36
C THR A 412 -14.17 12.68 -19.80
N THR A 413 -13.80 13.96 -19.93
CA THR A 413 -13.35 14.56 -21.19
C THR A 413 -11.81 14.62 -21.20
N ILE A 414 -11.22 14.80 -22.39
CA ILE A 414 -9.76 15.01 -22.50
C ILE A 414 -9.31 16.19 -21.63
N ASP A 415 -10.09 17.27 -21.59
CA ASP A 415 -9.76 18.46 -20.80
C ASP A 415 -9.82 18.18 -19.29
N SER A 416 -10.84 17.43 -18.82
CA SER A 416 -10.95 17.07 -17.41
C SER A 416 -9.85 16.11 -16.95
N ILE A 417 -9.45 15.18 -17.81
CA ILE A 417 -8.32 14.27 -17.54
C ILE A 417 -7.02 15.09 -17.52
N GLY A 418 -6.81 15.96 -18.50
CA GLY A 418 -5.65 16.85 -18.56
C GLY A 418 -5.51 17.72 -17.32
N ALA A 419 -6.61 18.29 -16.83
CA ALA A 419 -6.63 19.10 -15.61
C ALA A 419 -6.27 18.28 -14.35
N MET A 420 -6.59 16.99 -14.32
CA MET A 420 -6.20 16.10 -13.20
C MET A 420 -4.74 15.60 -13.30
N MET A 421 -4.20 15.49 -14.51
CA MET A 421 -2.83 14.98 -14.72
C MET A 421 -1.77 16.07 -14.59
N PHE A 422 -2.07 17.32 -14.91
CA PHE A 422 -1.11 18.42 -14.87
C PHE A 422 -1.22 19.20 -13.57
N SER A 423 -0.12 19.27 -12.82
CA SER A 423 -0.03 19.98 -11.52
C SER A 423 0.10 21.52 -11.65
N ASN A 424 0.03 22.07 -12.85
CA ASN A 424 0.31 23.49 -13.11
C ASN A 424 -0.61 24.48 -12.39
N ASN A 425 -1.73 24.00 -11.84
CA ASN A 425 -2.72 24.83 -11.14
C ASN A 425 -2.74 24.61 -9.63
N PHE A 426 -1.79 23.82 -9.09
CA PHE A 426 -1.75 23.54 -7.67
C PHE A 426 -0.60 24.30 -7.00
N GLU A 427 -0.90 24.98 -5.90
CA GLU A 427 0.14 25.51 -5.03
C GLU A 427 0.89 24.35 -4.39
N ASP A 428 2.20 24.47 -4.39
CA ASP A 428 3.10 23.49 -3.82
C ASP A 428 3.24 23.76 -2.31
N THR A 429 2.55 22.97 -1.49
CA THR A 429 2.66 23.09 -0.04
C THR A 429 3.91 22.38 0.47
N MET A 430 4.69 23.09 1.30
CA MET A 430 5.84 22.52 2.00
C MET A 430 5.38 21.62 3.16
N GLY A 431 6.21 20.64 3.51
CA GLY A 431 6.03 19.89 4.75
C GLY A 431 6.16 20.79 5.98
N GLU A 432 5.42 20.43 7.03
CA GLU A 432 5.51 21.14 8.31
C GLU A 432 6.76 20.74 9.08
N GLY A 433 7.36 21.71 9.80
CA GLY A 433 8.51 21.49 10.67
C GLY A 433 9.78 22.19 10.21
N THR A 434 10.88 21.92 10.91
CA THR A 434 12.19 22.49 10.60
C THR A 434 13.05 21.47 9.88
N PRO A 435 13.60 21.80 8.70
CA PRO A 435 14.48 20.89 7.96
C PRO A 435 15.75 20.53 8.75
N GLU A 436 16.09 19.24 8.79
CA GLU A 436 17.34 18.77 9.38
C GLU A 436 18.48 18.94 8.37
N VAL A 437 19.46 19.79 8.72
CA VAL A 437 20.65 20.07 7.93
C VAL A 437 21.89 20.01 8.81
N LEU A 438 23.06 19.64 8.24
CA LEU A 438 24.33 19.54 8.98
C LEU A 438 25.13 20.84 8.93
N GLN A 439 24.89 21.69 7.94
CA GLN A 439 25.54 22.99 7.76
C GLN A 439 24.47 24.07 7.66
N SER A 440 24.77 25.27 8.14
CA SER A 440 23.93 26.44 7.92
C SER A 440 23.87 26.81 6.44
N LYS A 441 22.86 27.58 6.05
CA LYS A 441 22.72 28.06 4.68
C LYS A 441 23.91 28.92 4.24
N GLU A 442 24.48 29.67 5.17
CA GLU A 442 25.64 30.55 4.98
C GLU A 442 26.95 29.78 4.79
N GLU A 443 27.07 28.61 5.41
CA GLU A 443 28.25 27.75 5.31
C GLU A 443 28.19 26.78 4.13
N SER A 444 27.02 26.63 3.52
CA SER A 444 26.81 25.70 2.43
C SER A 444 27.49 26.14 1.14
N ARG A 445 27.72 25.16 0.25
CA ARG A 445 28.28 25.41 -1.09
C ARG A 445 27.44 26.37 -1.95
N LEU A 446 26.19 26.67 -1.57
CA LEU A 446 25.37 27.70 -2.18
C LEU A 446 26.08 29.06 -2.25
N ASN A 447 26.80 29.45 -1.19
CA ASN A 447 27.55 30.71 -1.20
C ASN A 447 28.68 30.72 -2.23
N VAL A 448 29.28 29.57 -2.52
CA VAL A 448 30.31 29.44 -3.55
C VAL A 448 29.71 29.59 -4.95
N THR A 449 28.53 28.99 -5.19
CA THR A 449 27.82 29.09 -6.47
C THR A 449 27.28 30.51 -6.70
N GLN A 450 26.80 31.17 -5.66
CA GLN A 450 26.35 32.59 -5.72
C GLN A 450 27.48 33.58 -6.07
N ALA A 451 28.74 33.18 -5.94
CA ALA A 451 29.87 34.01 -6.30
C ALA A 451 30.16 34.11 -7.82
N LYS A 452 29.53 33.28 -8.65
CA LYS A 452 29.71 33.27 -10.11
C LYS A 452 28.72 34.20 -10.82
N TYR A 453 29.13 34.77 -11.96
CA TYR A 453 28.24 35.59 -12.78
C TYR A 453 27.21 34.71 -13.50
N ARG A 454 25.94 35.10 -13.42
CA ARG A 454 24.83 34.48 -14.14
C ARG A 454 24.55 35.28 -15.43
N PHE A 455 24.21 34.55 -16.48
CA PHE A 455 23.75 35.15 -17.73
C PHE A 455 22.25 34.86 -17.90
N GLY A 456 21.46 35.89 -18.17
CA GLY A 456 20.02 35.74 -18.44
C GLY A 456 19.57 36.79 -19.44
N LEU A 457 18.47 36.51 -20.12
CA LEU A 457 17.81 37.40 -21.05
C LEU A 457 16.41 37.72 -20.53
N GLU A 458 16.06 39.00 -20.58
CA GLU A 458 14.68 39.47 -20.39
C GLU A 458 14.27 40.24 -21.66
N ASN A 459 13.18 39.79 -22.31
CA ASN A 459 12.75 40.33 -23.59
C ASN A 459 13.86 40.41 -24.67
N GLY A 460 14.74 39.37 -24.68
CA GLY A 460 15.84 39.28 -25.62
C GLY A 460 17.06 40.15 -25.30
N GLN A 461 17.04 40.89 -24.17
CA GLN A 461 18.16 41.73 -23.73
C GLN A 461 18.89 41.09 -22.55
N PRO A 462 20.24 41.13 -22.52
CA PRO A 462 21.02 40.63 -21.41
C PRO A 462 20.71 41.38 -20.10
N LEU A 463 20.44 40.63 -19.04
CA LEU A 463 20.29 41.21 -17.71
C LEU A 463 21.66 41.60 -17.15
N PRO A 464 21.87 42.84 -16.67
CA PRO A 464 23.16 43.27 -16.15
C PRO A 464 23.51 42.58 -14.81
N LYS A 465 24.81 42.33 -14.60
CA LYS A 465 25.38 41.76 -13.37
C LYS A 465 24.91 40.33 -12.99
N LEU A 466 24.53 39.54 -13.96
CA LEU A 466 24.19 38.13 -13.72
C LEU A 466 25.42 37.24 -13.69
N LYS A 467 25.33 36.15 -12.97
CA LYS A 467 26.36 35.10 -12.90
C LYS A 467 26.01 33.94 -13.80
N THR A 468 26.99 33.38 -14.49
CA THR A 468 26.80 32.20 -15.32
C THR A 468 26.95 30.93 -14.46
N LEU A 469 25.98 30.01 -14.54
CA LEU A 469 26.01 28.68 -13.93
C LEU A 469 25.93 27.63 -15.03
N THR A 470 26.54 26.48 -14.79
CA THR A 470 26.27 25.27 -15.57
C THR A 470 24.90 24.72 -15.21
N TYR A 471 24.33 23.90 -16.08
CA TYR A 471 23.04 23.25 -15.81
C TYR A 471 23.08 22.37 -14.53
N ALA A 472 24.17 21.62 -14.31
CA ALA A 472 24.37 20.85 -13.10
C ALA A 472 24.45 21.73 -11.83
N GLU A 473 25.10 22.89 -11.90
CA GLU A 473 25.14 23.85 -10.78
C GLU A 473 23.76 24.44 -10.49
N ALA A 474 22.92 24.66 -11.51
CA ALA A 474 21.56 25.15 -11.32
C ALA A 474 20.66 24.10 -10.66
N ILE A 475 20.76 22.83 -11.04
CA ILE A 475 20.09 21.69 -10.38
C ILE A 475 20.51 21.60 -8.91
N PHE A 476 21.83 21.66 -8.65
CA PHE A 476 22.38 21.63 -7.29
C PHE A 476 21.79 22.78 -6.43
N GLU A 477 21.80 24.01 -6.97
CA GLU A 477 21.31 25.18 -6.25
C GLU A 477 19.82 25.05 -5.92
N ALA A 478 19.01 24.58 -6.87
CA ALA A 478 17.57 24.35 -6.67
C ALA A 478 17.31 23.28 -5.59
N MET A 479 18.01 22.13 -5.66
CA MET A 479 17.90 21.08 -4.65
C MET A 479 18.31 21.59 -3.27
N MET A 480 19.47 22.25 -3.16
CA MET A 480 19.98 22.76 -1.88
C MET A 480 19.00 23.77 -1.27
N HIS A 481 18.48 24.70 -2.08
CA HIS A 481 17.49 25.67 -1.62
C HIS A 481 16.27 24.96 -1.03
N ARG A 482 15.72 23.99 -1.76
CA ARG A 482 14.56 23.23 -1.32
C ARG A 482 14.83 22.37 -0.09
N PHE A 483 16.01 21.79 0.08
CA PHE A 483 16.40 21.06 1.28
C PHE A 483 16.43 21.92 2.54
N TYR A 484 16.68 23.23 2.43
CA TYR A 484 16.61 24.17 3.55
C TYR A 484 15.18 24.66 3.86
N GLU A 485 14.22 24.38 2.98
CA GLU A 485 12.83 24.85 3.15
C GLU A 485 11.87 23.71 3.51
N ASP A 486 12.05 22.54 2.93
CA ASP A 486 11.14 21.41 3.11
C ASP A 486 11.77 20.29 3.96
N PRO A 487 11.25 20.05 5.18
CA PRO A 487 11.77 19.02 6.07
C PRO A 487 11.53 17.59 5.54
N THR A 488 10.55 17.41 4.66
CA THR A 488 10.18 16.10 4.11
C THR A 488 11.00 15.72 2.87
N MET A 489 11.77 16.66 2.30
CA MET A 489 12.51 16.40 1.08
C MET A 489 13.63 15.40 1.29
N ILE A 490 13.67 14.37 0.44
CA ILE A 490 14.77 13.42 0.32
C ILE A 490 15.28 13.36 -1.11
N ALA A 491 16.54 12.92 -1.26
CA ALA A 491 17.07 12.57 -2.56
C ALA A 491 17.86 11.26 -2.48
N TYR A 492 17.70 10.41 -3.48
CA TYR A 492 18.45 9.16 -3.60
C TYR A 492 18.47 8.63 -5.03
N GLY A 493 19.37 7.69 -5.24
CA GLY A 493 19.59 6.96 -6.46
C GLY A 493 20.92 6.23 -6.33
N GLU A 494 21.45 5.71 -7.42
CA GLU A 494 22.72 5.04 -7.45
C GLU A 494 23.86 6.06 -7.27
N GLU A 495 24.71 5.86 -6.24
CA GLU A 495 25.90 6.68 -5.98
C GLU A 495 25.64 8.20 -5.80
N ASN A 496 24.42 8.61 -5.38
CA ASN A 496 24.06 10.03 -5.22
C ASN A 496 24.81 10.70 -4.07
N ARG A 497 24.98 9.96 -2.97
CA ARG A 497 25.79 10.40 -1.83
C ARG A 497 27.27 10.10 -2.10
N ASP A 498 28.16 10.85 -1.53
CA ASP A 498 29.63 10.74 -1.59
C ASP A 498 30.22 10.89 -2.99
N TRP A 499 29.84 10.08 -3.98
CA TRP A 499 30.30 10.22 -5.37
C TRP A 499 29.65 11.42 -6.09
N GLY A 500 28.38 11.73 -5.77
CA GLY A 500 27.69 12.92 -6.22
C GLY A 500 26.76 12.71 -7.41
N GLY A 501 26.36 11.50 -7.69
CA GLY A 501 25.42 11.14 -8.75
C GLY A 501 25.94 11.39 -10.16
N ALA A 502 25.10 11.14 -11.14
CA ALA A 502 25.46 11.37 -12.55
C ALA A 502 25.83 12.82 -12.81
N PHE A 503 26.94 13.01 -13.53
CA PHE A 503 27.52 14.32 -13.86
C PHE A 503 27.85 15.20 -12.63
N GLY A 504 27.90 14.63 -11.43
CA GLY A 504 28.27 15.31 -10.19
C GLY A 504 27.24 16.35 -9.72
N ALA A 505 25.97 16.21 -10.10
CA ALA A 505 24.92 17.17 -9.75
C ALA A 505 24.62 17.24 -8.23
N TYR A 506 24.97 16.20 -7.46
CA TYR A 506 24.80 16.12 -6.00
C TYR A 506 26.06 16.49 -5.20
N ARG A 507 27.17 16.82 -5.87
CA ARG A 507 28.43 17.17 -5.19
C ARG A 507 28.25 18.39 -4.30
N GLY A 508 28.50 18.25 -3.00
CA GLY A 508 28.33 19.28 -1.98
C GLY A 508 27.05 19.16 -1.16
N LEU A 509 26.15 18.25 -1.51
CA LEU A 509 24.98 17.94 -0.67
C LEU A 509 25.36 17.01 0.50
N THR A 510 26.34 16.15 0.34
CA THR A 510 26.77 15.18 1.36
C THR A 510 27.21 15.84 2.66
N GLU A 511 27.91 16.98 2.58
CA GLU A 511 28.38 17.72 3.74
C GLU A 511 27.24 18.47 4.45
N ALA A 512 26.19 18.84 3.71
CA ALA A 512 25.09 19.64 4.20
C ALA A 512 23.91 18.81 4.75
N LEU A 513 23.80 17.54 4.35
CA LEU A 513 22.62 16.73 4.62
C LEU A 513 22.91 15.46 5.42
N PRO A 514 22.07 15.11 6.41
CA PRO A 514 22.15 13.82 7.08
C PRO A 514 21.81 12.67 6.14
N TYR A 515 22.18 11.45 6.52
CA TYR A 515 21.99 10.25 5.69
C TYR A 515 20.53 9.99 5.31
N HIS A 516 19.60 10.22 6.20
CA HIS A 516 18.18 9.98 5.94
C HIS A 516 17.56 10.95 4.92
N ARG A 517 18.25 12.03 4.56
CA ARG A 517 17.80 13.00 3.55
C ARG A 517 18.52 12.85 2.21
N LEU A 518 19.73 12.32 2.21
CA LEU A 518 20.49 12.01 1.00
C LEU A 518 21.21 10.68 1.19
N PHE A 519 20.89 9.67 0.39
CA PHE A 519 21.46 8.34 0.52
C PHE A 519 21.58 7.63 -0.84
N ASN A 520 22.34 6.53 -0.86
CA ASN A 520 22.47 5.67 -2.03
C ASN A 520 21.41 4.57 -2.00
N SER A 521 20.81 4.25 -3.14
CA SER A 521 19.97 3.07 -3.36
C SER A 521 20.81 1.88 -3.83
N PRO A 522 20.28 0.66 -3.76
CA PRO A 522 20.79 -0.43 -4.58
C PRO A 522 20.63 -0.08 -6.07
N ILE A 523 21.33 -0.81 -6.95
CA ILE A 523 21.06 -0.78 -8.40
C ILE A 523 19.71 -1.48 -8.63
N SER A 524 18.65 -0.70 -8.73
CA SER A 524 17.26 -1.19 -8.78
C SER A 524 16.35 -0.07 -9.26
N GLU A 525 16.29 0.14 -10.56
CA GLU A 525 15.64 1.30 -11.16
C GLU A 525 14.14 1.31 -10.88
N GLY A 526 13.48 0.14 -10.87
CA GLY A 526 12.08 0.00 -10.49
C GLY A 526 11.85 0.49 -9.06
N ALA A 527 12.61 -0.03 -8.08
CA ALA A 527 12.47 0.38 -6.69
C ALA A 527 12.85 1.85 -6.46
N ILE A 528 13.81 2.42 -7.20
CA ILE A 528 14.15 3.85 -7.09
C ILE A 528 12.94 4.71 -7.41
N VAL A 529 12.26 4.44 -8.51
CA VAL A 529 11.09 5.23 -8.92
C VAL A 529 9.85 4.87 -8.10
N GLY A 530 9.55 3.58 -7.93
CA GLY A 530 8.34 3.12 -7.23
C GLY A 530 8.33 3.51 -5.75
N THR A 531 9.48 3.42 -5.05
CA THR A 531 9.57 3.91 -3.66
C THR A 531 9.42 5.44 -3.59
N ALA A 532 9.89 6.19 -4.59
CA ALA A 532 9.67 7.63 -4.64
C ALA A 532 8.20 7.99 -4.84
N VAL A 533 7.47 7.23 -5.66
CA VAL A 533 6.01 7.36 -5.80
C VAL A 533 5.32 7.15 -4.45
N GLY A 534 5.64 6.05 -3.75
CA GLY A 534 5.07 5.75 -2.43
C GLY A 534 5.42 6.78 -1.36
N TYR A 535 6.65 7.27 -1.35
CA TYR A 535 7.09 8.35 -0.47
C TYR A 535 6.30 9.65 -0.71
N ALA A 536 6.15 10.03 -1.97
CA ALA A 536 5.47 11.25 -2.36
C ALA A 536 3.96 11.20 -2.08
N MET A 537 3.28 10.10 -2.41
CA MET A 537 1.84 9.96 -2.13
C MET A 537 1.51 9.90 -0.63
N SER A 538 2.50 9.61 0.21
CA SER A 538 2.38 9.63 1.67
C SER A 538 2.58 11.03 2.29
N GLY A 539 2.83 12.05 1.47
CA GLY A 539 2.99 13.44 1.89
C GLY A 539 4.44 13.94 1.94
N GLY A 540 5.40 13.17 1.45
CA GLY A 540 6.80 13.57 1.34
C GLY A 540 7.15 14.18 -0.02
N ARG A 541 8.34 14.72 -0.13
CA ARG A 541 8.91 15.21 -1.40
C ARG A 541 10.16 14.41 -1.75
N ALA A 542 10.23 13.87 -2.95
CA ALA A 542 11.35 13.07 -3.40
C ALA A 542 12.00 13.62 -4.68
N VAL A 543 13.33 13.60 -4.72
CA VAL A 543 14.12 13.74 -5.93
C VAL A 543 14.92 12.47 -6.11
N VAL A 544 14.64 11.72 -7.16
CA VAL A 544 15.33 10.45 -7.41
C VAL A 544 16.05 10.48 -8.74
N GLU A 545 17.13 9.74 -8.81
CA GLU A 545 17.98 9.69 -10.00
C GLU A 545 18.07 8.29 -10.57
N LEU A 546 17.84 8.17 -11.87
CA LEU A 546 18.38 7.10 -12.70
C LEU A 546 19.64 7.63 -13.40
N MET A 547 20.71 6.85 -13.43
CA MET A 547 22.01 7.35 -13.82
C MET A 547 22.06 7.86 -15.27
N TYR A 548 21.33 7.18 -16.19
CA TYR A 548 21.16 7.57 -17.59
C TYR A 548 19.75 7.27 -18.08
N CYS A 549 19.28 8.03 -19.07
CA CYS A 549 17.95 7.86 -19.66
C CYS A 549 17.74 6.47 -20.31
N ASP A 550 18.82 5.81 -20.71
CA ASP A 550 18.80 4.43 -21.21
C ASP A 550 18.18 3.45 -20.20
N PHE A 551 18.32 3.72 -18.88
CA PHE A 551 17.84 2.86 -17.81
C PHE A 551 16.36 3.08 -17.45
N MET A 552 15.70 4.10 -18.02
CA MET A 552 14.27 4.33 -17.82
C MET A 552 13.42 3.10 -18.20
N GLY A 553 13.89 2.31 -19.17
CA GLY A 553 13.21 1.08 -19.56
C GLY A 553 13.11 0.02 -18.45
N ARG A 554 14.04 0.02 -17.48
CA ARG A 554 14.05 -0.87 -16.31
C ARG A 554 12.97 -0.48 -15.29
N ALA A 555 12.65 0.81 -15.21
CA ALA A 555 11.59 1.37 -14.36
C ALA A 555 10.33 1.72 -15.18
N GLY A 556 10.08 1.01 -16.27
CA GLY A 556 9.03 1.38 -17.23
C GLY A 556 7.63 1.43 -16.61
N ASP A 557 7.26 0.44 -15.80
CA ASP A 557 5.98 0.46 -15.12
C ASP A 557 5.87 1.60 -14.12
N GLU A 558 6.89 1.76 -13.27
CA GLU A 558 6.93 2.76 -12.21
C GLU A 558 6.82 4.18 -12.78
N ILE A 559 7.41 4.44 -13.96
CA ILE A 559 7.32 5.72 -14.66
C ILE A 559 5.95 5.88 -15.34
N PHE A 560 5.55 4.91 -16.19
CA PHE A 560 4.40 5.08 -17.09
C PHE A 560 3.05 4.77 -16.45
N ASN A 561 3.00 3.93 -15.43
CA ASN A 561 1.76 3.58 -14.73
C ASN A 561 1.69 4.18 -13.33
N GLN A 562 2.76 4.10 -12.53
CA GLN A 562 2.71 4.54 -11.14
C GLN A 562 2.88 6.08 -11.06
N MET A 563 4.03 6.60 -11.47
CA MET A 563 4.33 8.03 -11.39
C MET A 563 3.37 8.88 -12.24
N ALA A 564 3.05 8.42 -13.45
CA ALA A 564 2.26 9.20 -14.41
C ALA A 564 0.75 9.21 -14.13
N LYS A 565 0.18 8.22 -13.41
CA LYS A 565 -1.28 8.02 -13.38
C LYS A 565 -1.93 8.17 -12.01
N TRP A 566 -1.24 7.92 -10.88
CA TRP A 566 -1.89 7.88 -9.58
C TRP A 566 -2.60 9.18 -9.20
N GLN A 567 -2.06 10.33 -9.55
CA GLN A 567 -2.73 11.60 -9.28
C GLN A 567 -4.09 11.68 -10.00
N ALA A 568 -4.16 11.31 -11.27
CA ALA A 568 -5.41 11.30 -12.04
C ALA A 568 -6.38 10.21 -11.56
N MET A 569 -5.89 8.98 -11.35
CA MET A 569 -6.71 7.85 -10.86
C MET A 569 -7.26 8.07 -9.45
N SER A 570 -6.63 8.94 -8.67
CA SER A 570 -7.11 9.36 -7.35
C SER A 570 -8.04 10.56 -7.39
N ALA A 571 -8.39 11.08 -8.57
CA ALA A 571 -9.12 12.34 -8.70
C ALA A 571 -8.47 13.49 -7.89
N ASN A 572 -7.12 13.56 -7.87
CA ASN A 572 -6.29 14.50 -7.11
C ASN A 572 -6.33 14.38 -5.58
N VAL A 573 -6.85 13.29 -5.02
CA VAL A 573 -6.75 13.02 -3.57
C VAL A 573 -5.30 12.82 -3.16
N LEU A 574 -4.56 12.06 -3.98
CA LEU A 574 -3.12 11.85 -3.79
C LEU A 574 -2.33 12.89 -4.59
N ARG A 575 -1.49 13.62 -3.90
CA ARG A 575 -0.50 14.51 -4.52
C ARG A 575 0.85 13.82 -4.48
N MET A 576 1.64 13.97 -5.54
CA MET A 576 2.94 13.32 -5.65
C MET A 576 4.01 14.32 -6.08
N PRO A 577 4.55 15.13 -5.14
CA PRO A 577 5.64 16.05 -5.43
C PRO A 577 6.96 15.28 -5.61
N LEU A 578 7.15 14.75 -6.79
CA LEU A 578 8.23 13.85 -7.19
C LEU A 578 8.96 14.39 -8.42
N VAL A 579 10.27 14.38 -8.37
CA VAL A 579 11.15 14.68 -9.51
C VAL A 579 12.00 13.43 -9.80
N LEU A 580 11.86 12.92 -11.02
CA LEU A 580 12.77 11.92 -11.59
C LEU A 580 13.81 12.65 -12.43
N ARG A 581 15.07 12.55 -12.03
CA ARG A 581 16.23 13.02 -12.78
C ARG A 581 16.86 11.86 -13.53
N VAL A 582 17.14 12.03 -14.81
CA VAL A 582 17.84 11.06 -15.65
C VAL A 582 18.97 11.72 -16.44
#